data_fb0a6f6c2366db5a6b5fb57389cbd8f4
#
_entry.id   fb0a6f6c2366db5a6b5fb57389cbd8f4
#
_cell.length_a   1.000
_cell.length_b   1.000
_cell.length_c   1.000
_cell.angle_alpha   90.00
_cell.angle_beta   90.00
_cell.angle_gamma   90.00
#
_symmetry.space_group_name_H-M   'P 1'
#
loop_
_entity.id
_entity.type
_entity.pdbx_description
1 polymer ?
#
loop_
_entity_poly.entity_id
_entity_poly.type
_entity_poly.pdbx_seq_one_letter_code
_entity_poly.pdbx_strand_id
1 'polypeptide(L)'
;MGETRCASRFFVGRIGAAPLAALLVLSIALQGGPARADTPRQRTIKARYLYKFAPFVQWPASAFESPTSPLAICIAGQDPLGPALDEAGRSQPVNGRAVVVRHVDAVHPGMGCHILFAGSDPTTEESLRAIAHEPVLTVTDSSTGGSGGIINFVTMGGRVRFTIDKNAAQERGITISSKLLGRAVNVAR
;
A
#
# COMPACT_ATOMS: atom_id res chain seq x y z
N MET A 1 -52.75 79.90 -11.21
CA MET A 1 -52.20 80.32 -9.90
C MET A 1 -52.63 79.35 -8.85
N GLY A 2 -51.73 78.78 -8.11
CA GLY A 2 -52.01 77.98 -6.91
C GLY A 2 -51.55 76.52 -6.98
N GLU A 3 -50.32 76.39 -6.66
CA GLU A 3 -49.70 75.08 -6.35
C GLU A 3 -50.25 74.48 -5.05
N THR A 4 -50.45 73.21 -5.02
CA THR A 4 -50.43 72.44 -3.75
C THR A 4 -49.75 71.09 -3.94
N ARG A 5 -48.58 71.01 -3.34
CA ARG A 5 -47.73 69.85 -3.26
C ARG A 5 -48.36 68.80 -2.30
N CYS A 6 -48.53 67.55 -2.77
CA CYS A 6 -48.80 66.43 -1.89
C CYS A 6 -47.58 65.54 -1.89
N ALA A 7 -46.87 65.48 -0.76
CA ALA A 7 -45.70 64.69 -0.53
C ALA A 7 -46.13 63.24 -0.05
N SER A 8 -45.98 62.24 -0.90
CA SER A 8 -46.11 60.85 -0.50
C SER A 8 -44.75 60.31 -0.02
N ARG A 9 -44.70 60.06 1.28
CA ARG A 9 -43.56 59.38 1.91
C ARG A 9 -43.66 57.88 1.60
N PHE A 10 -42.79 57.40 0.72
CA PHE A 10 -42.55 55.98 0.56
C PHE A 10 -41.67 55.48 1.70
N PHE A 11 -42.20 54.59 2.53
CA PHE A 11 -41.53 53.88 3.58
C PHE A 11 -40.86 52.67 2.93
N VAL A 12 -39.55 52.77 2.66
CA VAL A 12 -38.74 51.63 2.16
C VAL A 12 -38.35 50.78 3.35
N GLY A 13 -39.04 49.64 3.48
CA GLY A 13 -38.69 48.62 4.45
C GLY A 13 -37.32 47.97 4.10
N ARG A 14 -36.39 48.14 5.01
CA ARG A 14 -35.09 47.43 4.94
C ARG A 14 -35.34 45.93 5.20
N ILE A 15 -35.36 45.15 4.13
CA ILE A 15 -35.32 43.68 4.25
C ILE A 15 -33.86 43.33 4.57
N GLY A 16 -33.67 42.81 5.77
CA GLY A 16 -32.36 42.37 6.28
C GLY A 16 -31.79 41.22 5.46
N ALA A 17 -30.70 41.46 4.78
CA ALA A 17 -29.90 40.44 4.12
C ALA A 17 -28.89 39.87 5.13
N ALA A 18 -29.26 38.79 5.77
CA ALA A 18 -28.37 37.78 6.38
C ALA A 18 -29.27 36.66 6.92
N PRO A 19 -29.07 35.39 6.59
CA PRO A 19 -27.83 34.67 6.84
C PRO A 19 -27.53 33.58 5.77
N LEU A 20 -26.85 33.91 4.70
CA LEU A 20 -26.36 32.92 3.73
C LEU A 20 -24.89 32.58 3.90
N ALA A 21 -24.18 33.30 4.77
CA ALA A 21 -22.74 33.07 5.00
C ALA A 21 -22.41 31.94 6.00
N ALA A 22 -23.39 31.48 6.78
CA ALA A 22 -23.15 30.48 7.84
C ALA A 22 -23.16 29.01 7.37
N LEU A 23 -23.64 28.71 6.16
CA LEU A 23 -23.74 27.33 5.63
C LEU A 23 -22.54 26.87 4.83
N LEU A 24 -21.59 27.73 4.51
CA LEU A 24 -20.42 27.40 3.68
C LEU A 24 -19.20 26.91 4.48
N VAL A 25 -19.22 27.00 5.79
CA VAL A 25 -18.06 26.65 6.65
C VAL A 25 -18.11 25.19 7.16
N LEU A 26 -19.24 24.49 7.04
CA LEU A 26 -19.39 23.14 7.58
C LEU A 26 -19.00 22.01 6.61
N SER A 27 -18.66 22.34 5.36
CA SER A 27 -18.36 21.33 4.31
C SER A 27 -16.89 20.93 4.21
N ILE A 28 -15.97 21.45 5.03
CA ILE A 28 -14.51 21.24 4.91
C ILE A 28 -14.00 20.13 5.84
N ALA A 29 -14.82 19.58 6.72
CA ALA A 29 -14.38 18.64 7.77
C ALA A 29 -14.36 17.15 7.38
N LEU A 30 -14.67 16.77 6.12
CA LEU A 30 -14.62 15.38 5.65
C LEU A 30 -13.49 15.10 4.65
N GLN A 31 -12.44 15.89 4.65
CA GLN A 31 -11.24 15.54 3.89
C GLN A 31 -10.46 14.54 4.74
N GLY A 32 -10.47 13.28 4.30
CA GLY A 32 -9.64 12.22 4.88
C GLY A 32 -8.22 12.76 5.06
N GLY A 33 -7.70 12.65 6.29
CA GLY A 33 -6.38 13.16 6.62
C GLY A 33 -5.32 12.62 5.64
N PRO A 34 -4.27 13.38 5.33
CA PRO A 34 -3.25 12.96 4.39
C PRO A 34 -2.70 11.61 4.81
N ALA A 35 -2.55 10.70 3.85
CA ALA A 35 -1.87 9.43 4.06
C ALA A 35 -0.52 9.73 4.76
N ARG A 36 -0.39 9.26 5.99
CA ARG A 36 0.77 9.62 6.81
C ARG A 36 1.96 8.84 6.30
N ALA A 37 2.94 9.52 5.74
CA ALA A 37 4.18 8.90 5.29
C ALA A 37 4.84 8.09 6.44
N ASP A 38 5.40 6.94 6.09
CA ASP A 38 6.09 6.09 7.04
C ASP A 38 7.25 6.81 7.74
N THR A 39 7.37 6.59 9.02
CA THR A 39 8.55 7.00 9.76
C THR A 39 9.77 6.15 9.36
N PRO A 40 11.02 6.64 9.51
CA PRO A 40 12.21 5.83 9.25
C PRO A 40 12.18 4.47 9.96
N ARG A 41 11.68 4.43 11.19
CA ARG A 41 11.53 3.18 11.96
C ARG A 41 10.53 2.21 11.31
N GLN A 42 9.40 2.70 10.80
CA GLN A 42 8.42 1.85 10.12
C GLN A 42 8.99 1.27 8.82
N ARG A 43 9.71 2.06 8.04
CA ARG A 43 10.42 1.59 6.83
C ARG A 43 11.40 0.47 7.15
N THR A 44 12.24 0.64 8.17
CA THR A 44 13.17 -0.41 8.62
C THR A 44 12.43 -1.68 9.05
N ILE A 45 11.31 -1.56 9.74
CA ILE A 45 10.49 -2.71 10.15
C ILE A 45 9.91 -3.43 8.93
N LYS A 46 9.36 -2.72 7.94
CA LYS A 46 8.82 -3.28 6.70
C LYS A 46 9.90 -3.99 5.89
N ALA A 47 11.06 -3.37 5.72
CA ALA A 47 12.22 -4.00 5.06
C ALA A 47 12.60 -5.34 5.71
N ARG A 48 12.70 -5.37 7.05
CA ARG A 48 12.96 -6.60 7.80
C ARG A 48 11.86 -7.65 7.65
N TYR A 49 10.60 -7.24 7.53
CA TYR A 49 9.50 -8.17 7.30
C TYR A 49 9.60 -8.82 5.92
N LEU A 50 9.90 -8.07 4.85
CA LEU A 50 10.08 -8.64 3.52
C LEU A 50 11.07 -9.80 3.54
N TYR A 51 12.23 -9.58 4.15
CA TYR A 51 13.23 -10.62 4.32
C TYR A 51 12.74 -11.79 5.18
N LYS A 52 12.05 -11.48 6.30
CA LYS A 52 11.57 -12.48 7.26
C LYS A 52 10.37 -13.28 6.78
N PHE A 53 9.67 -12.87 5.75
CA PHE A 53 8.59 -13.67 5.16
C PHE A 53 9.14 -14.91 4.46
N ALA A 54 10.29 -14.79 3.80
CA ALA A 54 10.86 -15.83 2.97
C ALA A 54 10.98 -17.21 3.65
N PRO A 55 11.50 -17.36 4.89
CA PRO A 55 11.59 -18.68 5.55
C PRO A 55 10.24 -19.34 5.85
N PHE A 56 9.14 -18.58 5.78
CA PHE A 56 7.78 -19.07 6.08
C PHE A 56 6.94 -19.31 4.83
N VAL A 57 7.55 -19.19 3.67
CA VAL A 57 6.88 -19.34 2.38
C VAL A 57 7.55 -20.50 1.63
N GLN A 58 6.73 -21.36 1.04
CA GLN A 58 7.17 -22.42 0.16
C GLN A 58 6.73 -22.10 -1.26
N TRP A 59 7.69 -21.95 -2.15
CA TRP A 59 7.49 -21.79 -3.57
C TRP A 59 7.55 -23.16 -4.26
N PRO A 60 6.84 -23.36 -5.36
CA PRO A 60 7.01 -24.54 -6.21
C PRO A 60 8.44 -24.56 -6.77
N ALA A 61 8.96 -25.74 -7.07
CA ALA A 61 10.32 -25.91 -7.62
C ALA A 61 10.51 -25.12 -8.92
N SER A 62 9.44 -25.00 -9.72
CA SER A 62 9.42 -24.25 -10.98
C SER A 62 9.64 -22.73 -10.81
N ALA A 63 9.51 -22.19 -9.59
CA ALA A 63 9.82 -20.79 -9.32
C ALA A 63 11.33 -20.48 -9.39
N PHE A 64 12.16 -21.51 -9.40
CA PHE A 64 13.63 -21.38 -9.40
C PHE A 64 14.21 -22.01 -10.66
N GLU A 65 15.15 -21.34 -11.29
CA GLU A 65 15.88 -21.86 -12.45
C GLU A 65 16.75 -23.09 -12.09
N SER A 66 17.26 -23.13 -10.86
CA SER A 66 18.07 -24.24 -10.35
C SER A 66 17.95 -24.40 -8.83
N PRO A 67 18.37 -25.54 -8.27
CA PRO A 67 18.42 -25.74 -6.82
C PRO A 67 19.27 -24.71 -6.06
N THR A 68 20.25 -24.09 -6.73
CA THR A 68 21.17 -23.11 -6.14
C THR A 68 20.84 -21.67 -6.50
N SER A 69 19.83 -21.41 -7.35
CA SER A 69 19.42 -20.05 -7.71
C SER A 69 19.05 -19.23 -6.48
N PRO A 70 19.44 -17.96 -6.42
CA PRO A 70 19.13 -17.10 -5.28
C PRO A 70 17.63 -16.84 -5.17
N LEU A 71 17.17 -16.50 -3.97
CA LEU A 71 15.86 -15.95 -3.74
C LEU A 71 15.88 -14.46 -4.05
N ALA A 72 15.11 -14.02 -5.04
CA ALA A 72 15.07 -12.62 -5.46
C ALA A 72 13.91 -11.88 -4.77
N ILE A 73 14.23 -10.77 -4.10
CA ILE A 73 13.28 -9.77 -3.61
C ILE A 73 13.33 -8.59 -4.57
N CYS A 74 12.22 -8.28 -5.21
CA CYS A 74 12.11 -7.19 -6.16
C CYS A 74 11.32 -6.03 -5.56
N ILE A 75 11.73 -4.82 -5.90
CA ILE A 75 11.05 -3.57 -5.56
C ILE A 75 10.59 -2.95 -6.86
N ALA A 76 9.29 -2.77 -7.02
CA ALA A 76 8.71 -2.09 -8.17
C ALA A 76 8.38 -0.64 -7.84
N GLY A 77 8.71 0.26 -8.76
CA GLY A 77 8.45 1.68 -8.61
C GLY A 77 9.37 2.37 -7.60
N GLN A 78 8.84 3.37 -6.91
CA GLN A 78 9.61 4.08 -5.88
C GLN A 78 9.93 3.15 -4.71
N ASP A 79 11.18 3.16 -4.27
CA ASP A 79 11.62 2.40 -3.10
C ASP A 79 11.47 3.22 -1.81
N PRO A 80 10.39 3.00 -1.03
CA PRO A 80 10.23 3.66 0.25
C PRO A 80 11.07 3.03 1.36
N LEU A 81 11.67 1.84 1.12
CA LEU A 81 12.40 1.05 2.10
C LEU A 81 13.89 1.40 2.10
N GLY A 82 14.42 1.78 0.93
CA GLY A 82 15.77 2.27 0.74
C GLY A 82 16.85 1.34 1.30
N PRO A 83 17.95 1.90 1.82
CA PRO A 83 19.08 1.11 2.33
C PRO A 83 18.75 0.09 3.40
N ALA A 84 17.59 0.23 4.08
CA ALA A 84 17.18 -0.70 5.12
C ALA A 84 16.89 -2.11 4.58
N LEU A 85 16.48 -2.24 3.31
CA LEU A 85 16.28 -3.54 2.69
C LEU A 85 17.61 -4.17 2.28
N ASP A 86 18.52 -3.38 1.73
CA ASP A 86 19.87 -3.84 1.37
C ASP A 86 20.62 -4.34 2.60
N GLU A 87 20.53 -3.63 3.72
CA GLU A 87 21.12 -4.05 4.98
C GLU A 87 20.50 -5.34 5.50
N ALA A 88 19.17 -5.48 5.43
CA ALA A 88 18.49 -6.70 5.82
C ALA A 88 18.88 -7.90 4.94
N GLY A 89 19.09 -7.69 3.64
CA GLY A 89 19.46 -8.71 2.65
C GLY A 89 20.88 -9.26 2.81
N ARG A 90 21.79 -8.51 3.43
CA ARG A 90 23.17 -8.97 3.70
C ARG A 90 23.25 -10.05 4.80
N SER A 91 22.16 -10.34 5.49
CA SER A 91 22.21 -11.07 6.77
C SER A 91 22.27 -12.54 6.56
N GLN A 92 21.71 -13.37 6.02
CA GLN A 92 21.87 -14.85 6.01
C GLN A 92 21.09 -15.51 4.85
N PRO A 93 21.57 -16.66 4.36
CA PRO A 93 20.80 -17.45 3.39
C PRO A 93 19.41 -17.81 3.96
N VAL A 94 18.41 -17.82 3.09
CA VAL A 94 17.07 -18.28 3.40
C VAL A 94 16.87 -19.66 2.78
N ASN A 95 16.60 -20.66 3.59
CA ASN A 95 16.44 -22.05 3.14
C ASN A 95 17.62 -22.53 2.26
N GLY A 96 18.87 -22.12 2.62
CA GLY A 96 20.09 -22.46 1.89
C GLY A 96 20.34 -21.62 0.63
N ARG A 97 19.49 -20.67 0.29
CA ARG A 97 19.63 -19.79 -0.87
C ARG A 97 20.12 -18.40 -0.48
N ALA A 98 21.05 -17.86 -1.23
CA ALA A 98 21.41 -16.46 -1.13
C ALA A 98 20.18 -15.57 -1.44
N VAL A 99 20.06 -14.43 -0.78
CA VAL A 99 19.01 -13.46 -1.09
C VAL A 99 19.61 -12.32 -1.87
N VAL A 100 18.95 -11.94 -2.97
CA VAL A 100 19.32 -10.78 -3.80
C VAL A 100 18.16 -9.79 -3.84
N VAL A 101 18.47 -8.51 -3.76
CA VAL A 101 17.52 -7.42 -3.92
C VAL A 101 17.67 -6.83 -5.30
N ARG A 102 16.57 -6.61 -6.01
CA ARG A 102 16.52 -6.02 -7.36
C ARG A 102 15.50 -4.91 -7.40
N HIS A 103 15.85 -3.80 -8.03
CA HIS A 103 14.87 -2.79 -8.43
C HIS A 103 14.40 -3.10 -9.85
N VAL A 104 13.09 -3.06 -10.07
CA VAL A 104 12.47 -3.34 -11.36
C VAL A 104 11.63 -2.15 -11.81
N ASP A 105 11.87 -1.69 -13.03
CA ASP A 105 11.16 -0.55 -13.61
C ASP A 105 9.76 -0.95 -14.09
N ALA A 106 9.58 -2.22 -14.47
CA ALA A 106 8.31 -2.77 -14.92
C ALA A 106 8.08 -4.17 -14.38
N VAL A 107 6.84 -4.47 -14.04
CA VAL A 107 6.40 -5.79 -13.59
C VAL A 107 5.85 -6.56 -14.78
N HIS A 108 6.41 -7.73 -15.05
CA HIS A 108 5.99 -8.62 -16.13
C HIS A 108 6.19 -10.09 -15.75
N PRO A 109 5.48 -11.03 -16.40
CA PRO A 109 5.71 -12.45 -16.20
C PRO A 109 7.15 -12.85 -16.51
N GLY A 110 7.68 -13.82 -15.77
CA GLY A 110 9.03 -14.34 -15.99
C GLY A 110 10.18 -13.44 -15.52
N MET A 111 9.91 -12.35 -14.77
CA MET A 111 10.97 -11.45 -14.25
C MET A 111 11.89 -12.08 -13.20
N GLY A 112 11.63 -13.32 -12.77
CA GLY A 112 12.48 -14.07 -11.84
C GLY A 112 12.46 -13.54 -10.41
N CYS A 113 11.37 -12.87 -10.00
CA CYS A 113 11.16 -12.42 -8.63
C CYS A 113 10.41 -13.47 -7.81
N HIS A 114 10.81 -13.66 -6.57
CA HIS A 114 10.11 -14.55 -5.62
C HIS A 114 9.25 -13.77 -4.65
N ILE A 115 9.73 -12.61 -4.22
CA ILE A 115 8.97 -11.62 -3.44
C ILE A 115 8.97 -10.33 -4.25
N LEU A 116 7.81 -9.75 -4.46
CA LEU A 116 7.65 -8.44 -5.10
C LEU A 116 7.03 -7.47 -4.10
N PHE A 117 7.76 -6.44 -3.73
CA PHE A 117 7.18 -5.29 -3.06
C PHE A 117 6.72 -4.30 -4.14
N ALA A 118 5.43 -4.09 -4.21
CA ALA A 118 4.82 -3.12 -5.11
C ALA A 118 4.48 -1.85 -4.31
N GLY A 119 5.18 -0.77 -4.63
CA GLY A 119 4.93 0.56 -4.05
C GLY A 119 3.58 1.13 -4.49
N SER A 120 3.31 2.36 -4.10
CA SER A 120 2.07 3.08 -4.43
C SER A 120 2.16 3.76 -5.81
N ASP A 121 2.47 3.02 -6.84
CA ASP A 121 2.38 3.51 -8.21
C ASP A 121 0.93 3.35 -8.72
N PRO A 122 0.37 4.29 -9.50
CA PRO A 122 -0.95 4.14 -10.12
C PRO A 122 -1.10 2.86 -10.94
N THR A 123 0.00 2.32 -11.47
CA THR A 123 0.04 1.08 -12.25
C THR A 123 0.16 -0.19 -11.38
N THR A 124 0.21 -0.06 -10.06
CA THR A 124 0.42 -1.19 -9.14
C THR A 124 -0.61 -2.30 -9.33
N GLU A 125 -1.89 -1.94 -9.46
CA GLU A 125 -2.96 -2.94 -9.62
C GLU A 125 -2.85 -3.68 -10.96
N GLU A 126 -2.54 -2.98 -12.04
CA GLU A 126 -2.30 -3.58 -13.36
C GLU A 126 -1.05 -4.48 -13.33
N SER A 127 0.01 -4.02 -12.71
CA SER A 127 1.24 -4.78 -12.49
C SER A 127 0.99 -6.08 -11.73
N LEU A 128 0.20 -6.04 -10.67
CA LEU A 128 -0.15 -7.23 -9.88
C LEU A 128 -1.02 -8.21 -10.68
N ARG A 129 -1.93 -7.71 -11.54
CA ARG A 129 -2.73 -8.54 -12.45
C ARG A 129 -1.87 -9.22 -13.50
N ALA A 130 -0.88 -8.53 -14.06
CA ALA A 130 0.02 -9.10 -15.08
C ALA A 130 0.74 -10.36 -14.59
N ILE A 131 1.02 -10.46 -13.29
CA ILE A 131 1.70 -11.61 -12.67
C ILE A 131 0.77 -12.45 -11.79
N ALA A 132 -0.55 -12.39 -12.00
CA ALA A 132 -1.53 -13.07 -11.15
C ALA A 132 -1.35 -14.60 -11.12
N HIS A 133 -0.73 -15.20 -12.14
CA HIS A 133 -0.47 -16.64 -12.22
C HIS A 133 0.99 -17.01 -11.96
N GLU A 134 1.84 -16.03 -11.67
CA GLU A 134 3.25 -16.28 -11.35
C GLU A 134 3.40 -16.67 -9.87
N PRO A 135 4.33 -17.57 -9.53
CA PRO A 135 4.60 -17.95 -8.15
C PRO A 135 5.39 -16.86 -7.41
N VAL A 136 4.84 -15.64 -7.37
CA VAL A 136 5.44 -14.47 -6.74
C VAL A 136 4.64 -14.05 -5.52
N LEU A 137 5.29 -13.98 -4.35
CA LEU A 137 4.71 -13.42 -3.14
C LEU A 137 4.64 -11.89 -3.29
N THR A 138 3.47 -11.38 -3.62
CA THR A 138 3.26 -9.94 -3.76
C THR A 138 3.01 -9.29 -2.42
N VAL A 139 3.70 -8.19 -2.14
CA VAL A 139 3.57 -7.41 -0.90
C VAL A 139 3.26 -5.98 -1.25
N THR A 140 2.18 -5.45 -0.68
CA THR A 140 1.74 -4.06 -0.84
C THR A 140 1.73 -3.34 0.50
N ASP A 141 1.46 -2.04 0.47
CA ASP A 141 1.47 -1.20 1.66
C ASP A 141 0.31 -0.20 1.64
N SER A 142 -0.64 -0.36 2.55
CA SER A 142 -1.79 0.53 2.64
C SER A 142 -1.44 1.95 3.10
N SER A 143 -0.31 2.16 3.77
CA SER A 143 0.12 3.50 4.17
C SER A 143 0.52 4.37 2.98
N THR A 144 0.89 3.73 1.86
CA THR A 144 1.21 4.39 0.59
C THR A 144 0.10 4.24 -0.45
N GLY A 145 -1.07 3.69 -0.08
CA GLY A 145 -2.20 3.47 -0.99
C GLY A 145 -2.16 2.14 -1.74
N GLY A 146 -1.14 1.30 -1.51
CA GLY A 146 -1.05 -0.02 -2.14
C GLY A 146 -2.08 -1.00 -1.59
N SER A 147 -2.64 -1.82 -2.49
CA SER A 147 -3.61 -2.88 -2.17
C SER A 147 -3.49 -4.06 -3.13
N GLY A 148 -4.18 -5.16 -2.84
CA GLY A 148 -4.24 -6.32 -3.75
C GLY A 148 -3.03 -7.25 -3.71
N GLY A 149 -2.05 -7.03 -2.84
CA GLY A 149 -0.97 -7.98 -2.59
C GLY A 149 -1.43 -9.19 -1.78
N ILE A 150 -0.74 -10.33 -1.94
CA ILE A 150 -0.91 -11.51 -1.05
C ILE A 150 -0.67 -11.12 0.40
N ILE A 151 0.36 -10.32 0.65
CA ILE A 151 0.58 -9.68 1.96
C ILE A 151 0.37 -8.18 1.79
N ASN A 152 -0.36 -7.56 2.71
CA ASN A 152 -0.51 -6.12 2.72
C ASN A 152 -0.08 -5.56 4.09
N PHE A 153 0.89 -4.65 4.09
CA PHE A 153 1.26 -3.92 5.28
C PHE A 153 0.16 -2.94 5.68
N VAL A 154 -0.12 -2.91 6.97
CA VAL A 154 -1.07 -1.99 7.59
C VAL A 154 -0.45 -1.37 8.83
N THR A 155 -0.81 -0.14 9.15
CA THR A 155 -0.38 0.52 10.40
C THR A 155 -1.56 0.57 11.38
N MET A 156 -1.42 -0.12 12.51
CA MET A 156 -2.43 -0.17 13.57
C MET A 156 -1.82 0.29 14.89
N GLY A 157 -2.38 1.32 15.52
CA GLY A 157 -1.85 1.89 16.76
C GLY A 157 -0.39 2.33 16.63
N GLY A 158 0.03 2.88 15.48
CA GLY A 158 1.40 3.30 15.21
C GLY A 158 2.40 2.15 14.96
N ARG A 159 1.93 0.91 14.93
CA ARG A 159 2.77 -0.28 14.71
C ARG A 159 2.52 -0.88 13.35
N VAL A 160 3.59 -1.29 12.67
CA VAL A 160 3.50 -2.06 11.42
C VAL A 160 2.93 -3.45 11.73
N ARG A 161 1.89 -3.80 11.00
CA ARG A 161 1.22 -5.10 10.97
C ARG A 161 1.06 -5.53 9.53
N PHE A 162 0.47 -6.69 9.29
CA PHE A 162 0.15 -7.14 7.93
C PHE A 162 -1.09 -8.03 7.92
N THR A 163 -1.76 -8.04 6.79
CA THR A 163 -2.81 -8.99 6.45
C THR A 163 -2.30 -9.97 5.41
N ILE A 164 -2.94 -11.13 5.28
CA ILE A 164 -2.58 -12.15 4.29
C ILE A 164 -3.84 -12.58 3.55
N ASP A 165 -3.75 -12.65 2.23
CA ASP A 165 -4.70 -13.37 1.38
C ASP A 165 -4.14 -14.77 1.08
N LYS A 166 -4.69 -15.75 1.79
CA LYS A 166 -4.27 -17.15 1.66
C LYS A 166 -4.71 -17.77 0.34
N ASN A 167 -5.90 -17.38 -0.16
CA ASN A 167 -6.39 -17.90 -1.43
C ASN A 167 -5.53 -17.42 -2.60
N ALA A 168 -5.24 -16.12 -2.63
CA ALA A 168 -4.35 -15.55 -3.65
C ALA A 168 -2.95 -16.21 -3.64
N ALA A 169 -2.43 -16.60 -2.48
CA ALA A 169 -1.19 -17.35 -2.39
C ALA A 169 -1.32 -18.76 -3.01
N GLN A 170 -2.40 -19.49 -2.67
CA GLN A 170 -2.65 -20.83 -3.16
C GLN A 170 -2.87 -20.88 -4.68
N GLU A 171 -3.60 -19.90 -5.25
CA GLU A 171 -3.82 -19.76 -6.69
C GLU A 171 -2.50 -19.59 -7.47
N ARG A 172 -1.47 -19.05 -6.83
CA ARG A 172 -0.12 -18.91 -7.37
C ARG A 172 0.82 -20.07 -7.04
N GLY A 173 0.29 -21.16 -6.47
CA GLY A 173 1.09 -22.32 -6.07
C GLY A 173 2.01 -22.05 -4.85
N ILE A 174 1.78 -20.98 -4.10
CA ILE A 174 2.56 -20.60 -2.93
C ILE A 174 1.88 -21.12 -1.67
N THR A 175 2.66 -21.76 -0.78
CA THR A 175 2.18 -22.18 0.53
C THR A 175 2.76 -21.29 1.63
N ILE A 176 1.88 -20.71 2.44
CA ILE A 176 2.26 -19.87 3.59
C ILE A 176 2.11 -20.68 4.87
N SER A 177 3.16 -20.74 5.69
CA SER A 177 3.18 -21.51 6.91
C SER A 177 2.16 -21.00 7.94
N SER A 178 1.60 -21.92 8.75
CA SER A 178 0.68 -21.55 9.83
C SER A 178 1.30 -20.59 10.86
N LYS A 179 2.63 -20.63 11.04
CA LYS A 179 3.35 -19.71 11.91
C LYS A 179 3.27 -18.26 11.40
N LEU A 180 3.32 -18.04 10.08
CA LEU A 180 3.18 -16.71 9.50
C LEU A 180 1.71 -16.27 9.51
N LEU A 181 0.79 -17.16 9.14
CA LEU A 181 -0.66 -16.90 9.19
C LEU A 181 -1.10 -16.45 10.59
N GLY A 182 -0.61 -17.12 11.65
CA GLY A 182 -0.93 -16.75 13.04
C GLY A 182 -0.36 -15.41 13.52
N ARG A 183 0.50 -14.75 12.72
CA ARG A 183 1.04 -13.41 13.02
C ARG A 183 0.34 -12.29 12.26
N ALA A 184 -0.45 -12.63 11.25
CA ALA A 184 -1.26 -11.67 10.52
C ALA A 184 -2.41 -11.16 11.40
N VAL A 185 -2.77 -9.88 11.25
CA VAL A 185 -3.94 -9.31 11.94
C VAL A 185 -5.25 -9.71 11.28
N ASN A 186 -5.20 -10.13 10.01
CA ASN A 186 -6.32 -10.71 9.28
C ASN A 186 -5.79 -11.69 8.22
N VAL A 187 -6.51 -12.78 8.02
CA VAL A 187 -6.25 -13.77 6.96
C VAL A 187 -7.53 -13.95 6.16
N ALA A 188 -7.53 -13.47 4.91
CA ALA A 188 -8.59 -13.78 3.95
C ALA A 188 -8.46 -15.24 3.48
N ARG A 189 -9.62 -15.91 3.36
CA ARG A 189 -9.75 -17.32 2.99
C ARG A 189 -10.71 -17.46 1.84
#